data_621e0503b8e0fb85dc613aba8ae512b4
#
_entry.id   621e0503b8e0fb85dc613aba8ae512b4
#
_cell.length_a   1.000
_cell.length_b   1.000
_cell.length_c   1.000
_cell.angle_alpha   90.00
_cell.angle_beta   90.00
_cell.angle_gamma   90.00
#
_symmetry.space_group_name_H-M   'P 1'
#
loop_
_entity.id
_entity.type
_entity.pdbx_description
1 polymer ?
#
loop_
_entity_poly.entity_id
_entity_poly.type
_entity_poly.pdbx_seq_one_letter_code
_entity_poly.pdbx_strand_id
1 'polypeptide(L)' 'LNEEAKTSILQMARGAIQERADYEMSRILGNILDANTSATAKRKLTITLELKPDDNRQNITVSCTAKSTLAATNPVTT' A
#
# COMPACT_ATOMS: atom_id res chain seq x y z
N LEU A 1 24.00 11.82 -0.76
CA LEU A 1 23.32 11.19 0.38
C LEU A 1 24.25 10.20 1.06
N ASN A 2 24.29 10.27 2.36
CA ASN A 2 25.15 9.40 3.16
C ASN A 2 24.33 8.27 3.79
N GLU A 3 25.00 7.41 4.56
CA GLU A 3 24.33 6.27 5.20
C GLU A 3 23.28 6.69 6.22
N GLU A 4 23.49 7.82 6.90
CA GLU A 4 22.50 8.32 7.85
C GLU A 4 21.21 8.73 7.15
N ALA A 5 21.33 9.43 6.02
CA ALA A 5 20.16 9.83 5.23
C ALA A 5 19.42 8.59 4.70
N LYS A 6 20.18 7.60 4.22
CA LYS A 6 19.59 6.35 3.76
C LYS A 6 18.81 5.64 4.86
N THR A 7 19.38 5.54 6.05
CA THR A 7 18.74 4.91 7.20
C THR A 7 17.46 5.65 7.61
N SER A 8 17.53 7.00 7.63
CA SER A 8 16.39 7.84 7.98
C SER A 8 15.24 7.65 6.98
N ILE A 9 15.57 7.64 5.69
CA ILE A 9 14.59 7.44 4.63
C ILE A 9 13.93 6.05 4.76
N LEU A 10 14.74 5.02 5.01
CA LEU A 10 14.24 3.66 5.16
C LEU A 10 13.31 3.53 6.38
N GLN A 11 13.63 4.20 7.48
CA GLN A 11 12.76 4.16 8.67
C GLN A 11 11.43 4.85 8.40
N MET A 12 11.45 6.00 7.76
CA MET A 12 10.24 6.71 7.37
C MET A 12 9.39 5.88 6.42
N ALA A 13 10.05 5.29 5.41
CA ALA A 13 9.36 4.46 4.42
C ALA A 13 8.71 3.24 5.07
N ARG A 14 9.41 2.59 5.99
CA ARG A 14 8.90 1.41 6.68
C ARG A 14 7.63 1.73 7.46
N GLY A 15 7.63 2.85 8.19
CA GLY A 15 6.45 3.27 8.94
C GLY A 15 5.27 3.60 8.04
N ALA A 16 5.52 4.32 6.95
CA ALA A 16 4.49 4.69 6.00
C ALA A 16 3.91 3.45 5.29
N ILE A 17 4.79 2.52 4.90
CA ILE A 17 4.37 1.29 4.25
C ILE A 17 3.50 0.45 5.20
N GLN A 18 3.93 0.30 6.45
CA GLN A 18 3.18 -0.48 7.42
C GLN A 18 1.79 0.09 7.65
N GLU A 19 1.68 1.38 7.85
CA GLU A 19 0.40 2.03 8.09
C GLU A 19 -0.55 1.83 6.91
N ARG A 20 -0.07 2.09 5.70
CA ARG A 20 -0.88 1.97 4.49
C ARG A 20 -1.23 0.52 4.18
N ALA A 21 -0.27 -0.39 4.38
CA ALA A 21 -0.49 -1.81 4.14
C ALA A 21 -1.52 -2.38 5.10
N ASP A 22 -1.45 -2.01 6.37
CA ASP A 22 -2.40 -2.49 7.38
C ASP A 22 -3.83 -2.07 7.03
N TYR A 23 -4.01 -0.83 6.61
CA TYR A 23 -5.33 -0.33 6.22
C TYR A 23 -5.89 -1.12 5.03
N GLU A 24 -5.10 -1.27 3.97
CA GLU A 24 -5.55 -1.97 2.77
C GLU A 24 -5.69 -3.47 3.01
N MET A 25 -4.86 -4.05 3.86
CA MET A 25 -4.94 -5.47 4.20
C MET A 25 -6.27 -5.78 4.90
N SER A 26 -6.73 -4.90 5.77
CA SER A 26 -8.04 -5.07 6.41
C SER A 26 -9.17 -5.15 5.37
N ARG A 27 -9.08 -4.30 4.34
CA ARG A 27 -10.07 -4.31 3.26
C ARG A 27 -9.99 -5.60 2.45
N ILE A 28 -8.78 -6.06 2.16
CA ILE A 28 -8.56 -7.29 1.40
C ILE A 28 -9.12 -8.49 2.17
N LEU A 29 -8.82 -8.57 3.46
CA LEU A 29 -9.31 -9.67 4.29
C LEU A 29 -10.83 -9.68 4.39
N GLY A 30 -11.44 -8.50 4.54
CA GLY A 30 -12.90 -8.40 4.51
C GLY A 30 -13.50 -8.89 3.21
N ASN A 31 -12.83 -8.57 2.09
CA ASN A 31 -13.27 -9.02 0.77
C ASN A 31 -13.12 -10.53 0.60
N ILE A 32 -12.03 -11.10 1.12
CA ILE A 32 -11.81 -12.55 1.06
C ILE A 32 -12.89 -13.29 1.83
N LEU A 33 -13.32 -12.73 2.95
CA LEU A 33 -14.31 -13.36 3.82
C LEU A 33 -15.75 -13.10 3.37
N ASP A 34 -15.93 -12.27 2.36
CA ASP A 34 -17.26 -11.91 1.85
C ASP A 34 -17.80 -13.07 1.00
N ALA A 35 -18.87 -13.70 1.47
CA ALA A 35 -19.49 -14.83 0.79
C ALA A 35 -20.06 -14.47 -0.60
N ASN A 36 -20.24 -13.18 -0.87
CA ASN A 36 -20.74 -12.72 -2.17
C ASN A 36 -19.63 -12.51 -3.20
N THR A 37 -18.41 -12.91 -2.88
CA THR A 37 -17.29 -12.86 -3.82
C THR A 37 -16.81 -14.26 -4.13
N SER A 38 -16.10 -14.41 -5.25
CA SER A 38 -15.45 -15.68 -5.55
C SER A 38 -14.35 -15.95 -4.53
N ALA A 39 -14.41 -17.11 -3.87
CA ALA A 39 -13.45 -17.46 -2.81
C ALA A 39 -12.02 -17.52 -3.34
N THR A 40 -11.84 -17.93 -4.59
CA THR A 40 -10.50 -18.14 -5.16
C THR A 40 -10.03 -16.99 -6.04
N ALA A 41 -10.81 -15.93 -6.15
CA ALA A 41 -10.39 -14.76 -6.92
C ALA A 41 -9.14 -14.15 -6.28
N LYS A 42 -8.21 -13.71 -7.12
CA LYS A 42 -6.99 -13.07 -6.64
C LYS A 42 -7.31 -11.66 -6.16
N ARG A 43 -6.74 -11.32 -5.02
CA ARG A 43 -6.73 -9.95 -4.53
C ARG A 43 -5.29 -9.46 -4.60
N LYS A 44 -5.10 -8.16 -4.76
CA LYS A 44 -3.76 -7.61 -4.95
C LYS A 44 -3.57 -6.39 -4.07
N LEU A 45 -2.40 -6.29 -3.46
CA LEU A 45 -1.97 -5.11 -2.73
C LEU A 45 -0.77 -4.52 -3.48
N THR A 46 -0.90 -3.26 -3.88
CA THR A 46 0.18 -2.56 -4.56
C THR A 46 0.60 -1.37 -3.71
N ILE A 47 1.89 -1.30 -3.40
CA ILE A 47 2.45 -0.21 -2.62
C ILE A 47 3.42 0.55 -3.52
N THR A 48 3.22 1.86 -3.63
CA THR A 48 4.08 2.73 -4.41
C THR A 48 4.77 3.70 -3.47
N LEU A 49 6.08 3.71 -3.55
CA LEU A 49 6.91 4.62 -2.78
C LEU A 49 7.58 5.58 -3.76
N GLU A 50 7.32 6.87 -3.58
CA GLU A 50 7.92 7.90 -4.43
C GLU A 50 8.88 8.74 -3.62
N LEU A 51 10.04 9.00 -4.20
CA LEU A 51 11.08 9.81 -3.57
C LEU A 51 11.41 10.96 -4.50
N LYS A 52 11.14 12.16 -4.05
CA LYS A 52 11.38 13.35 -4.85
C LYS A 52 12.46 14.23 -4.20
N PRO A 53 13.62 14.34 -4.80
CA PRO A 53 14.66 15.23 -4.26
C PRO A 53 14.39 16.66 -4.67
N ASP A 54 14.98 17.59 -3.91
CA ASP A 54 14.96 19.01 -4.26
C ASP A 54 16.08 19.33 -5.26
N ASP A 55 16.13 20.57 -5.71
CA ASP A 55 17.12 21.01 -6.69
C ASP A 55 18.56 20.88 -6.18
N ASN A 56 18.76 21.00 -4.89
CA ASN A 56 20.08 20.94 -4.26
C ASN A 56 20.49 19.53 -3.88
N ARG A 57 19.59 18.57 -4.04
CA ARG A 57 19.81 17.16 -3.66
C ARG A 57 20.10 16.98 -2.17
N GLN A 58 19.54 17.87 -1.35
CA GLN A 58 19.76 17.81 0.10
C GLN A 58 18.55 17.34 0.86
N ASN A 59 17.36 17.53 0.30
CA ASN A 59 16.12 17.09 0.92
C ASN A 59 15.38 16.16 -0.02
N ILE A 60 14.77 15.15 0.54
CA ILE A 60 13.97 14.19 -0.23
C ILE A 60 12.58 14.13 0.40
N THR A 61 11.57 14.37 -0.43
CA THR A 61 10.19 14.14 -0.03
C THR A 61 9.82 12.70 -0.34
N VAL A 62 9.35 11.99 0.68
CA VAL A 62 8.96 10.58 0.54
C VAL A 62 7.45 10.52 0.67
N SER A 63 6.79 9.94 -0.33
CA SER A 63 5.35 9.71 -0.26
C SER A 63 5.07 8.24 -0.54
N CYS A 64 4.07 7.72 0.16
CA CYS A 64 3.68 6.32 0.04
C CYS A 64 2.20 6.24 -0.23
N THR A 65 1.83 5.49 -1.26
CA THR A 65 0.44 5.19 -1.56
C THR A 65 0.25 3.69 -1.61
N ALA A 66 -0.91 3.23 -1.18
CA ALA A 66 -1.26 1.82 -1.25
C ALA A 66 -2.61 1.70 -1.96
N LYS A 67 -2.71 0.69 -2.80
CA LYS A 67 -3.91 0.42 -3.57
C LYS A 67 -4.21 -1.06 -3.48
N SER A 68 -5.47 -1.40 -3.22
CA SER A 68 -5.89 -2.79 -3.24
C SER A 68 -6.81 -3.05 -4.42
N THR A 69 -6.68 -4.23 -5.00
CA THR A 69 -7.61 -4.73 -6.00
C THR A 69 -8.40 -5.85 -5.35
N LEU A 70 -9.69 -5.65 -5.26
CA LEU A 70 -10.60 -6.57 -4.59
C LEU A 70 -11.37 -7.38 -5.62
N ALA A 71 -11.91 -8.53 -5.17
CA ALA A 71 -12.81 -9.29 -6.01
C ALA A 71 -14.16 -8.59 -6.08
N ALA A 72 -14.76 -8.60 -7.25
CA ALA A 72 -16.09 -8.02 -7.44
C ALA A 72 -17.12 -8.81 -6.66
N THR A 73 -18.09 -8.10 -6.08
CA THR A 73 -19.22 -8.76 -5.43
C THR A 73 -20.18 -9.27 -6.49
N ASN A 74 -20.67 -10.48 -6.28
CA ASN A 74 -21.66 -11.03 -7.20
C ASN A 74 -22.99 -10.30 -7.01
N PRO A 75 -23.69 -9.95 -8.09
CA PRO A 75 -24.99 -9.30 -7.95
C PRO A 75 -25.97 -10.25 -7.30
N VAL A 76 -26.82 -9.69 -6.44
CA VAL A 76 -27.89 -10.44 -5.85
C VAL A 76 -29.03 -10.49 -6.87
N THR A 77 -29.34 -11.69 -7.34
CA THR A 77 -30.48 -11.89 -8.22
C THR A 77 -31.62 -12.47 -7.43
N THR A 78 -32.74 -11.82 -7.49
CA THR A 78 -33.97 -12.31 -6.86
C THR A 78 -34.92 -12.87 -7.92
#